data_7e2f676f31491468136550e863ea4a3e
#
_entry.id   7e2f676f31491468136550e863ea4a3e
#
_cell.length_a   1.000
_cell.length_b   1.000
_cell.length_c   1.000
_cell.angle_alpha   90.00
_cell.angle_beta   90.00
_cell.angle_gamma   90.00
#
_symmetry.space_group_name_H-M   'P 1'
#
loop_
_entity.id
_entity.type
_entity.pdbx_description
1 polymer ?
#
loop_
_entity_poly.entity_id
_entity_poly.type
_entity_poly.pdbx_seq_one_letter_code
_entity_poly.pdbx_strand_id
1 'polypeptide(L)'
;MGDITITKFAVIIVLMFLTGTIITSAIHELGIVISTALLGGTVVHTTISWFWGATQITGNLPGPQMFFVMISGTLFVFLFMLVLALFPEPFYTNIAAVILGFRNFIDGAPFLAGSDGFQAAKISLIGAWLWYIFLIVSFGFIMAYALGYKIEFREGWN
;
A
#
# COMPACT_ATOMS: atom_id res chain seq x y z
N MET A 1 24.54 -6.94 -20.80
CA MET A 1 23.58 -7.47 -19.83
C MET A 1 23.78 -8.99 -19.81
N GLY A 2 24.24 -9.56 -18.68
CA GLY A 2 24.42 -11.02 -18.60
C GLY A 2 23.06 -11.71 -18.64
N ASP A 3 22.99 -12.87 -19.31
CA ASP A 3 21.77 -13.67 -19.42
C ASP A 3 21.26 -14.05 -18.03
N ILE A 4 20.14 -13.43 -17.65
CA ILE A 4 19.43 -13.81 -16.42
C ILE A 4 18.70 -15.10 -16.73
N THR A 5 19.17 -16.21 -16.16
CA THR A 5 18.45 -17.49 -16.27
C THR A 5 17.06 -17.36 -15.61
N ILE A 6 16.07 -18.09 -16.12
CA ILE A 6 14.69 -18.12 -15.58
C ILE A 6 14.70 -18.35 -14.06
N THR A 7 15.61 -19.20 -13.57
CA THR A 7 15.76 -19.48 -12.14
C THR A 7 16.18 -18.23 -11.34
N LYS A 8 17.17 -17.47 -11.83
CA LYS A 8 17.61 -16.23 -11.17
C LYS A 8 16.49 -15.18 -11.16
N PHE A 9 15.75 -15.06 -12.27
CA PHE A 9 14.61 -14.17 -12.37
C PHE A 9 13.53 -14.55 -11.35
N ALA A 10 13.16 -15.83 -11.26
CA ALA A 10 12.19 -16.33 -10.30
C ALA A 10 12.60 -16.04 -8.85
N VAL A 11 13.86 -16.27 -8.50
CA VAL A 11 14.39 -15.96 -7.16
C VAL A 11 14.29 -14.47 -6.86
N ILE A 12 14.64 -13.60 -7.81
CA ILE A 12 14.52 -12.14 -7.62
C ILE A 12 13.06 -11.74 -7.35
N ILE A 13 12.11 -12.27 -8.13
CA ILE A 13 10.68 -11.98 -7.93
C ILE A 13 10.19 -12.42 -6.55
N VAL A 14 10.57 -13.63 -6.12
CA VAL A 14 10.21 -14.14 -4.78
C VAL A 14 10.78 -13.25 -3.67
N LEU A 15 12.05 -12.88 -3.77
CA LEU A 15 12.71 -12.01 -2.79
C LEU A 15 12.06 -10.62 -2.76
N MET A 16 11.74 -10.06 -3.93
CA MET A 16 11.03 -8.76 -4.02
C MET A 16 9.63 -8.85 -3.43
N PHE A 17 8.91 -9.96 -3.66
CA PHE A 17 7.60 -10.16 -3.08
C PHE A 17 7.66 -10.23 -1.55
N LEU A 18 8.54 -11.06 -0.99
CA LEU A 18 8.71 -11.20 0.45
C LEU A 18 9.13 -9.88 1.11
N THR A 19 10.14 -9.21 0.53
CA THR A 19 10.61 -7.93 1.05
C THR A 19 9.54 -6.85 0.93
N GLY A 20 8.83 -6.82 -0.20
CA GLY A 20 7.76 -5.86 -0.45
C GLY A 20 6.59 -6.01 0.52
N THR A 21 6.21 -7.22 0.90
CA THR A 21 5.13 -7.45 1.86
C THR A 21 5.48 -6.96 3.27
N ILE A 22 6.73 -7.18 3.74
CA ILE A 22 7.19 -6.64 5.02
C ILE A 22 7.21 -5.11 5.00
N ILE A 23 7.78 -4.52 3.95
CA ILE A 23 7.88 -3.06 3.80
C ILE A 23 6.48 -2.45 3.78
N THR A 24 5.56 -3.06 3.05
CA THR A 24 4.16 -2.60 3.00
C THR A 24 3.52 -2.64 4.38
N SER A 25 3.67 -3.76 5.11
CA SER A 25 3.14 -3.87 6.47
C SER A 25 3.74 -2.81 7.39
N ALA A 26 5.05 -2.56 7.31
CA ALA A 26 5.71 -1.55 8.14
C ALA A 26 5.21 -0.12 7.84
N ILE A 27 5.09 0.24 6.56
CA ILE A 27 4.58 1.56 6.14
C ILE A 27 3.13 1.73 6.53
N HIS A 28 2.32 0.70 6.35
CA HIS A 28 0.92 0.68 6.71
C HIS A 28 0.72 0.92 8.21
N GLU A 29 1.39 0.15 9.06
CA GLU A 29 1.31 0.32 10.51
C GLU A 29 1.88 1.66 10.96
N LEU A 30 2.94 2.16 10.32
CA LEU A 30 3.47 3.49 10.59
C LEU A 30 2.42 4.58 10.33
N GLY A 31 1.63 4.46 9.25
CA GLY A 31 0.52 5.36 8.94
C GLY A 31 -0.52 5.38 10.07
N ILE A 32 -0.91 4.22 10.58
CA ILE A 32 -1.85 4.10 11.70
C ILE A 32 -1.28 4.71 12.97
N VAL A 33 -0.01 4.42 13.30
CA VAL A 33 0.68 4.96 14.49
C VAL A 33 0.72 6.48 14.46
N ILE A 34 1.18 7.06 13.35
CA ILE A 34 1.29 8.53 13.18
C ILE A 34 -0.08 9.18 13.27
N SER A 35 -1.07 8.66 12.56
CA SER A 35 -2.43 9.21 12.56
C SER A 35 -3.09 9.14 13.93
N THR A 36 -2.91 8.02 14.63
CA THR A 36 -3.41 7.85 16.00
C THR A 36 -2.80 8.90 16.93
N ALA A 37 -1.49 9.09 16.88
CA ALA A 37 -0.81 10.07 17.72
C ALA A 37 -1.23 11.52 17.40
N LEU A 38 -1.35 11.86 16.12
CA LEU A 38 -1.77 13.20 15.68
C LEU A 38 -3.21 13.52 16.10
N LEU A 39 -4.07 12.52 16.20
CA LEU A 39 -5.48 12.69 16.58
C LEU A 39 -5.73 12.54 18.10
N GLY A 40 -4.67 12.41 18.89
CA GLY A 40 -4.75 12.32 20.34
C GLY A 40 -5.11 10.94 20.89
N GLY A 41 -5.04 9.90 20.07
CA GLY A 41 -5.14 8.51 20.50
C GLY A 41 -3.81 7.99 21.06
N THR A 42 -3.84 6.83 21.67
CA THR A 42 -2.67 6.16 22.22
C THR A 42 -2.44 4.83 21.53
N VAL A 43 -1.23 4.60 21.02
CA VAL A 43 -0.81 3.30 20.51
C VAL A 43 -0.31 2.46 21.67
N VAL A 44 -0.90 1.28 21.86
CA VAL A 44 -0.52 0.34 22.92
C VAL A 44 0.57 -0.61 22.42
N HIS A 45 0.37 -1.15 21.23
CA HIS A 45 1.27 -2.13 20.65
C HIS A 45 1.16 -2.12 19.13
N THR A 46 2.29 -2.33 18.45
CA THR A 46 2.34 -2.55 16.99
C THR A 46 3.13 -3.81 16.71
N THR A 47 2.54 -4.70 15.92
CA THR A 47 3.19 -5.91 15.42
C THR A 47 3.36 -5.81 13.93
N ILE A 48 4.54 -6.16 13.43
CA ILE A 48 4.84 -6.24 11.99
C ILE A 48 5.30 -7.66 11.70
N SER A 49 4.65 -8.30 10.75
CA SER A 49 4.96 -9.65 10.27
C SER A 49 5.16 -9.64 8.75
N TRP A 50 5.56 -10.79 8.19
CA TRP A 50 5.81 -10.94 6.75
C TRP A 50 4.61 -10.59 5.88
N PHE A 51 3.40 -10.93 6.31
CA PHE A 51 2.18 -10.78 5.50
C PHE A 51 1.10 -9.92 6.14
N TRP A 52 1.28 -9.48 7.37
CA TRP A 52 0.30 -8.68 8.07
C TRP A 52 0.95 -7.82 9.14
N GLY A 53 0.30 -6.73 9.46
CA GLY A 53 0.59 -5.90 10.61
C GLY A 53 -0.67 -5.73 11.45
N ALA A 54 -0.51 -5.30 12.67
CA ALA A 54 -1.62 -4.94 13.53
C ALA A 54 -1.17 -3.90 14.55
N THR A 55 -1.88 -2.79 14.62
CA THR A 55 -1.69 -1.76 15.63
C THR A 55 -2.88 -1.71 16.57
N GLN A 56 -2.64 -1.97 17.84
CA GLN A 56 -3.63 -1.83 18.87
C GLN A 56 -3.62 -0.39 19.39
N ILE A 57 -4.77 0.25 19.29
CA ILE A 57 -4.97 1.63 19.71
C ILE A 57 -5.95 1.69 20.87
N THR A 58 -5.75 2.66 21.77
CA THR A 58 -6.68 3.03 22.82
C THR A 58 -6.92 4.52 22.78
N GLY A 59 -8.01 4.96 23.39
CA GLY A 59 -8.44 6.35 23.41
C GLY A 59 -9.83 6.49 22.83
N ASN A 60 -10.50 7.54 23.24
CA ASN A 60 -11.89 7.80 22.83
C ASN A 60 -11.89 8.70 21.59
N LEU A 61 -11.45 8.14 20.44
CA LEU A 61 -11.46 8.86 19.17
C LEU A 61 -12.90 8.94 18.63
N PRO A 62 -13.42 10.14 18.31
CA PRO A 62 -14.69 10.28 17.60
C PRO A 62 -14.71 9.50 16.29
N GLY A 63 -15.91 9.10 15.84
CA GLY A 63 -16.09 8.28 14.64
C GLY A 63 -15.31 8.77 13.41
N PRO A 64 -15.36 10.05 13.02
CA PRO A 64 -14.59 10.57 11.89
C PRO A 64 -13.07 10.44 12.06
N GLN A 65 -12.56 10.65 13.27
CA GLN A 65 -11.12 10.48 13.55
C GLN A 65 -10.72 9.01 13.50
N MET A 66 -11.52 8.13 14.08
CA MET A 66 -11.29 6.69 14.02
C MET A 66 -11.35 6.19 12.56
N PHE A 67 -12.29 6.68 11.75
CA PHE A 67 -12.35 6.38 10.33
C PHE A 67 -11.03 6.76 9.63
N PHE A 68 -10.53 7.97 9.89
CA PHE A 68 -9.27 8.43 9.30
C PHE A 68 -8.08 7.56 9.74
N VAL A 69 -8.02 7.16 11.00
CA VAL A 69 -6.99 6.23 11.50
C VAL A 69 -7.06 4.90 10.73
N MET A 70 -8.26 4.34 10.52
CA MET A 70 -8.40 3.06 9.79
C MET A 70 -7.95 3.13 8.33
N ILE A 71 -8.15 4.25 7.65
CA ILE A 71 -7.70 4.41 6.25
C ILE A 71 -6.26 4.90 6.11
N SER A 72 -5.65 5.40 7.19
CA SER A 72 -4.33 6.03 7.13
C SER A 72 -3.21 5.06 6.77
N GLY A 73 -3.31 3.80 7.16
CA GLY A 73 -2.36 2.77 6.76
C GLY A 73 -2.28 2.64 5.24
N THR A 74 -3.43 2.48 4.59
CA THR A 74 -3.53 2.39 3.13
C THR A 74 -3.16 3.69 2.43
N LEU A 75 -3.42 4.85 3.06
CA LEU A 75 -3.00 6.16 2.56
C LEU A 75 -1.46 6.28 2.54
N PHE A 76 -0.78 5.87 3.61
CA PHE A 76 0.68 5.92 3.67
C PHE A 76 1.33 5.00 2.64
N VAL A 77 0.81 3.79 2.47
CA VAL A 77 1.27 2.88 1.41
C VAL A 77 1.07 3.52 0.03
N PHE A 78 -0.08 4.14 -0.22
CA PHE A 78 -0.37 4.84 -1.47
C PHE A 78 0.62 5.99 -1.73
N LEU A 79 0.89 6.83 -0.73
CA LEU A 79 1.89 7.91 -0.85
C LEU A 79 3.29 7.37 -1.13
N PHE A 80 3.66 6.27 -0.51
CA PHE A 80 4.94 5.61 -0.80
C PHE A 80 5.01 5.07 -2.23
N MET A 81 3.92 4.50 -2.74
CA MET A 81 3.84 4.08 -4.14
C MET A 81 4.01 5.26 -5.12
N LEU A 82 3.42 6.42 -4.81
CA LEU A 82 3.62 7.64 -5.60
C LEU A 82 5.09 8.06 -5.62
N VAL A 83 5.75 8.03 -4.47
CA VAL A 83 7.19 8.33 -4.40
C VAL A 83 7.99 7.35 -5.25
N LEU A 84 7.71 6.05 -5.17
CA LEU A 84 8.39 5.03 -5.99
C LEU A 84 8.16 5.25 -7.50
N ALA A 85 6.95 5.67 -7.90
CA ALA A 85 6.63 5.92 -9.30
C ALA A 85 7.44 7.09 -9.91
N LEU A 86 7.98 7.99 -9.08
CA LEU A 86 8.83 9.10 -9.52
C LEU A 86 10.31 8.72 -9.71
N PHE A 87 10.72 7.51 -9.31
CA PHE A 87 12.10 7.06 -9.48
C PHE A 87 12.38 6.63 -10.93
N PRO A 88 13.58 6.94 -11.47
CA PRO A 88 13.91 6.70 -12.88
C PRO A 88 14.19 5.24 -13.26
N GLU A 89 14.16 4.31 -12.30
CA GLU A 89 14.40 2.87 -12.52
C GLU A 89 13.07 2.09 -12.72
N PRO A 90 12.46 2.14 -13.92
CA PRO A 90 11.05 1.77 -14.11
C PRO A 90 10.76 0.28 -13.87
N PHE A 91 11.73 -0.63 -14.05
CA PHE A 91 11.48 -2.06 -13.93
C PHE A 91 11.23 -2.48 -12.47
N TYR A 92 12.15 -2.13 -11.58
CA TYR A 92 12.05 -2.52 -10.17
C TYR A 92 10.95 -1.75 -9.44
N THR A 93 10.81 -0.47 -9.73
CA THR A 93 9.76 0.36 -9.15
C THR A 93 8.36 -0.09 -9.54
N ASN A 94 8.16 -0.58 -10.77
CA ASN A 94 6.86 -1.10 -11.20
C ASN A 94 6.52 -2.43 -10.50
N ILE A 95 7.48 -3.34 -10.33
CA ILE A 95 7.24 -4.57 -9.59
C ILE A 95 6.92 -4.23 -8.13
N ALA A 96 7.69 -3.34 -7.52
CA ALA A 96 7.41 -2.87 -6.16
C ALA A 96 6.01 -2.25 -6.06
N ALA A 97 5.63 -1.37 -6.99
CA ALA A 97 4.30 -0.75 -7.01
C ALA A 97 3.17 -1.77 -7.16
N VAL A 98 3.34 -2.83 -7.96
CA VAL A 98 2.36 -3.92 -8.08
C VAL A 98 2.19 -4.65 -6.75
N ILE A 99 3.30 -5.02 -6.10
CA ILE A 99 3.27 -5.74 -4.83
C ILE A 99 2.61 -4.89 -3.73
N LEU A 100 3.03 -3.63 -3.61
CA LEU A 100 2.49 -2.67 -2.65
C LEU A 100 1.00 -2.41 -2.91
N GLY A 101 0.63 -2.21 -4.18
CA GLY A 101 -0.75 -1.96 -4.58
C GLY A 101 -1.67 -3.14 -4.29
N PHE A 102 -1.24 -4.36 -4.59
CA PHE A 102 -2.03 -5.56 -4.32
C PHE A 102 -2.32 -5.70 -2.82
N ARG A 103 -1.30 -5.53 -1.97
CA ARG A 103 -1.47 -5.56 -0.53
C ARG A 103 -2.41 -4.45 -0.05
N ASN A 104 -2.23 -3.25 -0.57
CA ASN A 104 -3.04 -2.09 -0.23
C ASN A 104 -4.52 -2.27 -0.58
N PHE A 105 -4.84 -2.99 -1.66
CA PHE A 105 -6.21 -3.35 -2.01
C PHE A 105 -6.83 -4.32 -1.01
N ILE A 106 -6.07 -5.29 -0.51
CA ILE A 106 -6.55 -6.22 0.51
C ILE A 106 -6.87 -5.45 1.79
N ASP A 107 -5.96 -4.62 2.26
CA ASP A 107 -6.12 -3.87 3.51
C ASP A 107 -7.19 -2.76 3.41
N GLY A 108 -7.36 -2.16 2.24
CA GLY A 108 -8.39 -1.14 1.99
C GLY A 108 -9.78 -1.67 1.66
N ALA A 109 -9.96 -3.00 1.48
CA ALA A 109 -11.20 -3.59 1.01
C ALA A 109 -12.33 -3.53 2.06
N PRO A 110 -13.45 -2.82 1.80
CA PRO A 110 -14.52 -2.65 2.79
C PRO A 110 -15.38 -3.92 3.01
N PHE A 111 -15.21 -4.93 2.17
CA PHE A 111 -15.95 -6.20 2.22
C PHE A 111 -15.13 -7.36 2.79
N LEU A 112 -13.84 -7.18 3.00
CA LEU A 112 -12.94 -8.25 3.46
C LEU A 112 -12.81 -8.21 4.98
N ALA A 113 -13.40 -9.17 5.66
CA ALA A 113 -13.32 -9.26 7.12
C ALA A 113 -11.85 -9.30 7.61
N GLY A 114 -11.55 -8.44 8.57
CA GLY A 114 -10.19 -8.31 9.13
C GLY A 114 -9.34 -7.20 8.48
N SER A 115 -9.76 -6.64 7.33
CA SER A 115 -9.09 -5.48 6.74
C SER A 115 -9.46 -4.17 7.46
N ASP A 116 -8.60 -3.16 7.32
CA ASP A 116 -8.89 -1.82 7.84
C ASP A 116 -10.05 -1.15 7.09
N GLY A 117 -10.17 -1.41 5.79
CA GLY A 117 -11.33 -0.99 5.01
C GLY A 117 -12.65 -1.52 5.57
N PHE A 118 -12.67 -2.77 6.05
CA PHE A 118 -13.82 -3.35 6.72
C PHE A 118 -14.10 -2.68 8.07
N GLN A 119 -13.08 -2.36 8.86
CA GLN A 119 -13.26 -1.61 10.11
C GLN A 119 -13.74 -0.18 9.84
N ALA A 120 -13.19 0.48 8.84
CA ALA A 120 -13.66 1.79 8.39
C ALA A 120 -15.12 1.75 7.93
N ALA A 121 -15.55 0.68 7.24
CA ALA A 121 -16.93 0.50 6.79
C ALA A 121 -17.95 0.37 7.93
N LYS A 122 -17.55 -0.13 9.10
CA LYS A 122 -18.39 -0.13 10.30
C LYS A 122 -18.66 1.27 10.84
N ILE A 123 -17.78 2.22 10.54
CA ILE A 123 -17.92 3.61 10.96
C ILE A 123 -18.67 4.40 9.88
N SER A 124 -18.26 4.25 8.62
CA SER A 124 -18.88 4.90 7.46
C SER A 124 -18.76 3.99 6.22
N LEU A 125 -19.83 3.31 5.89
CA LEU A 125 -19.89 2.42 4.72
C LEU A 125 -19.60 3.17 3.42
N ILE A 126 -20.25 4.32 3.23
CA ILE A 126 -20.09 5.16 2.03
C ILE A 126 -18.64 5.66 1.96
N GLY A 127 -18.10 6.18 3.07
CA GLY A 127 -16.71 6.66 3.14
C GLY A 127 -15.70 5.59 2.79
N ALA A 128 -15.86 4.37 3.31
CA ALA A 128 -14.97 3.24 3.03
C ALA A 128 -15.01 2.82 1.55
N TRP A 129 -16.18 2.79 0.91
CA TRP A 129 -16.30 2.51 -0.51
C TRP A 129 -15.72 3.62 -1.39
N LEU A 130 -15.94 4.88 -1.06
CA LEU A 130 -15.33 5.99 -1.78
C LEU A 130 -13.81 5.95 -1.69
N TRP A 131 -13.26 5.64 -0.51
CA TRP A 131 -11.84 5.45 -0.32
C TRP A 131 -11.30 4.27 -1.16
N TYR A 132 -12.00 3.15 -1.16
CA TYR A 132 -11.59 1.97 -1.93
C TYR A 132 -11.60 2.23 -3.45
N ILE A 133 -12.62 2.91 -3.96
CA ILE A 133 -12.67 3.36 -5.36
C ILE A 133 -11.49 4.28 -5.68
N PHE A 134 -11.20 5.23 -4.79
CA PHE A 134 -10.04 6.11 -4.94
C PHE A 134 -8.73 5.31 -5.04
N LEU A 135 -8.52 4.30 -4.20
CA LEU A 135 -7.33 3.43 -4.28
C LEU A 135 -7.24 2.71 -5.62
N ILE A 136 -8.34 2.13 -6.12
CA ILE A 136 -8.37 1.43 -7.41
C ILE A 136 -8.03 2.37 -8.57
N VAL A 137 -8.69 3.51 -8.63
CA VAL A 137 -8.48 4.50 -9.70
C VAL A 137 -7.05 5.02 -9.68
N SER A 138 -6.56 5.40 -8.51
CA SER A 138 -5.21 5.92 -8.34
C SER A 138 -4.14 4.91 -8.70
N PHE A 139 -4.32 3.64 -8.32
CA PHE A 139 -3.42 2.56 -8.73
C PHE A 139 -3.45 2.36 -10.26
N GLY A 140 -4.62 2.41 -10.88
CA GLY A 140 -4.76 2.35 -12.33
C GLY A 140 -3.98 3.47 -13.03
N PHE A 141 -4.03 4.70 -12.52
CA PHE A 141 -3.24 5.82 -13.05
C PHE A 141 -1.73 5.62 -12.87
N ILE A 142 -1.27 5.16 -11.70
CA ILE A 142 0.14 4.87 -11.44
C ILE A 142 0.64 3.80 -12.41
N MET A 143 -0.13 2.74 -12.62
CA MET A 143 0.21 1.66 -13.54
C MET A 143 0.22 2.13 -15.01
N ALA A 144 -0.76 2.92 -15.43
CA ALA A 144 -0.81 3.49 -16.78
C ALA A 144 0.39 4.41 -17.05
N TYR A 145 0.74 5.26 -16.09
CA TYR A 145 1.93 6.11 -16.17
C TYR A 145 3.21 5.28 -16.28
N ALA A 146 3.37 4.27 -15.43
CA ALA A 146 4.53 3.39 -15.43
C ALA A 146 4.67 2.59 -16.73
N LEU A 147 3.54 2.17 -17.35
CA LEU A 147 3.52 1.48 -18.65
C LEU A 147 3.78 2.45 -19.80
N GLY A 148 3.21 3.66 -19.77
CA GLY A 148 3.41 4.71 -20.78
C GLY A 148 4.88 5.12 -20.88
N TYR A 149 5.54 5.31 -19.75
CA TYR A 149 6.96 5.62 -19.70
C TYR A 149 7.84 4.54 -20.37
N LYS A 150 7.42 3.25 -20.30
CA LYS A 150 8.12 2.16 -20.99
C LYS A 150 7.96 2.18 -22.52
N ILE A 151 6.83 2.64 -23.01
CA ILE A 151 6.55 2.70 -24.47
C ILE A 151 7.41 3.79 -25.11
N GLU A 152 7.51 4.96 -24.51
CA GLU A 152 8.35 6.06 -25.02
C GLU A 152 9.86 5.73 -25.01
N PHE A 153 10.35 4.99 -23.99
CA PHE A 153 11.75 4.56 -23.93
C PHE A 153 12.11 3.53 -25.02
N ARG A 154 11.15 2.75 -25.48
CA ARG A 154 11.39 1.73 -26.51
C ARG A 154 11.45 2.30 -27.92
N GLU A 155 10.75 3.39 -28.19
CA GLU A 155 10.79 4.10 -29.47
C GLU A 155 12.08 4.91 -29.69
N GLY A 156 12.77 5.28 -28.62
CA GLY A 156 14.05 6.02 -28.68
C GLY A 156 15.31 5.17 -28.86
N TRP A 157 15.19 3.84 -29.04
CA TRP A 157 16.33 2.89 -29.18
C TRP A 157 16.36 2.18 -30.54
N ASN A 158 15.72 2.72 -31.59
CA ASN A 158 15.85 2.27 -32.98
C ASN A 158 16.82 3.11 -33.79
#